data_e86e8b0ce191415f16fb27ff400eb7a9
#
_entry.id   e86e8b0ce191415f16fb27ff400eb7a9
#
_cell.length_a   1.000
_cell.length_b   1.000
_cell.length_c   1.000
_cell.angle_alpha   90.00
_cell.angle_beta   90.00
_cell.angle_gamma   90.00
#
_symmetry.space_group_name_H-M   'P 1'
#
loop_
_entity.id
_entity.type
_entity.pdbx_description
1 polymer ?
#
loop_
_entity_poly.entity_id
_entity_poly.type
_entity_poly.pdbx_seq_one_letter_code
_entity_poly.pdbx_strand_id
1 'polypeptide(L)'
;MAVVAELIRSEANGTISFGDYTLGAKSKLDNFEHAGDLYKVKTFREITKLERTGMFVYESVPGTAVTNMAASENGVEFEVEGPEDAEITLGLMEETEYDVFVAGKSIGQMKTNLGGKLTLSVELDPETPVAVKVSRV
;
A
#
# COMPACT_ATOMS: atom_id res chain seq x y z
N MET A 1 -0.01 -5.75 -16.56
CA MET A 1 -0.84 -5.71 -15.36
C MET A 1 -0.21 -6.59 -14.28
N ALA A 2 0.08 -6.05 -13.13
CA ALA A 2 0.88 -6.73 -12.10
C ALA A 2 0.06 -7.05 -10.85
N VAL A 3 -1.16 -7.55 -11.03
CA VAL A 3 -1.96 -8.01 -9.89
C VAL A 3 -1.31 -9.22 -9.23
N VAL A 4 -1.53 -9.37 -7.95
CA VAL A 4 -0.96 -10.46 -7.17
C VAL A 4 -2.03 -11.55 -7.02
N ALA A 5 -1.95 -12.55 -7.90
CA ALA A 5 -2.98 -13.59 -7.99
C ALA A 5 -3.12 -14.40 -6.70
N GLU A 6 -2.04 -14.58 -5.97
CA GLU A 6 -2.04 -15.27 -4.67
C GLU A 6 -2.46 -14.34 -3.51
N LEU A 7 -2.90 -13.13 -3.80
CA LEU A 7 -3.35 -12.06 -2.91
C LEU A 7 -2.21 -11.35 -2.18
N ILE A 8 -1.17 -12.08 -1.80
CA ILE A 8 0.02 -11.53 -1.12
C ILE A 8 1.18 -12.49 -1.35
N ARG A 9 2.38 -11.93 -1.53
CA ARG A 9 3.60 -12.75 -1.66
C ARG A 9 4.82 -11.98 -1.15
N SER A 10 5.84 -12.75 -0.73
CA SER A 10 7.15 -12.21 -0.41
C SER A 10 8.00 -12.14 -1.67
N GLU A 11 8.70 -11.04 -1.88
CA GLU A 11 9.61 -10.90 -3.00
C GLU A 11 11.04 -11.29 -2.58
N ALA A 12 11.86 -11.67 -3.55
CA ALA A 12 13.23 -12.11 -3.27
C ALA A 12 14.10 -11.03 -2.64
N ASN A 13 13.76 -9.76 -2.86
CA ASN A 13 14.51 -8.62 -2.30
C ASN A 13 14.06 -8.22 -0.89
N GLY A 14 13.22 -9.02 -0.23
CA GLY A 14 12.75 -8.73 1.12
C GLY A 14 11.51 -7.84 1.19
N THR A 15 11.00 -7.39 0.06
CA THR A 15 9.77 -6.60 0.02
C THR A 15 8.55 -7.50 -0.09
N ILE A 16 7.37 -6.90 -0.03
CA ILE A 16 6.10 -7.62 -0.07
C ILE A 16 5.22 -7.02 -1.18
N SER A 17 4.47 -7.88 -1.86
CA SER A 17 3.52 -7.47 -2.90
C SER A 17 2.15 -8.03 -2.57
N PHE A 18 1.11 -7.26 -2.85
CA PHE A 18 -0.26 -7.67 -2.51
C PHE A 18 -1.30 -6.94 -3.34
N GLY A 19 -2.50 -7.52 -3.36
CA GLY A 19 -3.67 -6.90 -3.96
C GLY A 19 -4.01 -7.42 -5.35
N ASP A 20 -5.31 -7.64 -5.57
CA ASP A 20 -5.85 -8.04 -6.88
C ASP A 20 -7.19 -7.34 -7.09
N TYR A 21 -7.16 -6.21 -7.75
CA TYR A 21 -8.34 -5.40 -8.04
C TYR A 21 -9.20 -5.96 -9.17
N THR A 22 -8.75 -7.02 -9.82
CA THR A 22 -9.54 -7.65 -10.91
C THR A 22 -10.62 -8.57 -10.37
N LEU A 23 -10.57 -8.91 -9.09
CA LEU A 23 -11.57 -9.79 -8.49
C LEU A 23 -12.92 -9.09 -8.32
N GLY A 24 -13.98 -9.76 -8.72
CA GLY A 24 -15.33 -9.22 -8.58
C GLY A 24 -15.91 -9.38 -7.18
N ALA A 25 -15.34 -10.27 -6.38
CA ALA A 25 -15.79 -10.56 -5.03
C ALA A 25 -14.62 -10.48 -4.06
N LYS A 26 -14.90 -10.04 -2.85
CA LYS A 26 -13.90 -9.86 -1.79
C LYS A 26 -13.20 -11.18 -1.47
N SER A 27 -11.86 -11.14 -1.48
CA SER A 27 -11.02 -12.27 -1.09
C SER A 27 -10.10 -11.85 0.05
N LYS A 28 -9.85 -12.79 0.95
CA LYS A 28 -9.04 -12.54 2.16
C LYS A 28 -8.01 -13.64 2.33
N LEU A 29 -6.86 -13.28 2.87
CA LEU A 29 -5.84 -14.24 3.31
C LEU A 29 -5.28 -13.75 4.63
N ASP A 30 -5.33 -14.61 5.66
CA ASP A 30 -4.84 -14.30 6.99
C ASP A 30 -3.55 -15.06 7.27
N ASN A 31 -2.82 -14.59 8.28
CA ASN A 31 -1.65 -15.29 8.80
C ASN A 31 -0.55 -15.55 7.77
N PHE A 32 -0.37 -14.64 6.84
CA PHE A 32 0.74 -14.71 5.90
C PHE A 32 2.02 -14.25 6.61
N GLU A 33 2.96 -15.17 6.78
CA GLU A 33 4.20 -14.88 7.49
C GLU A 33 5.23 -14.24 6.57
N HIS A 34 5.78 -13.09 6.99
CA HIS A 34 6.83 -12.39 6.28
C HIS A 34 7.66 -11.56 7.27
N ALA A 35 8.98 -11.78 7.29
CA ALA A 35 9.92 -11.02 8.11
C ALA A 35 9.54 -10.98 9.60
N GLY A 36 8.99 -12.07 10.13
CA GLY A 36 8.63 -12.17 11.53
C GLY A 36 7.26 -11.63 11.90
N ASP A 37 6.52 -11.08 10.93
CA ASP A 37 5.18 -10.55 11.14
C ASP A 37 4.14 -11.41 10.44
N LEU A 38 2.89 -11.31 10.90
CA LEU A 38 1.75 -11.98 10.29
C LEU A 38 0.89 -10.94 9.58
N TYR A 39 0.71 -11.11 8.28
CA TYR A 39 -0.04 -10.20 7.45
C TYR A 39 -1.43 -10.73 7.12
N LYS A 40 -2.37 -9.80 7.01
CA LYS A 40 -3.73 -10.08 6.57
C LYS A 40 -4.05 -9.14 5.41
N VAL A 41 -4.51 -9.71 4.31
CA VAL A 41 -4.92 -8.93 3.13
C VAL A 41 -6.40 -9.17 2.84
N LYS A 42 -7.06 -8.12 2.41
CA LYS A 42 -8.42 -8.17 1.88
C LYS A 42 -8.40 -7.36 0.59
N THR A 43 -8.83 -7.96 -0.51
CA THR A 43 -8.72 -7.28 -1.80
C THR A 43 -9.82 -7.72 -2.76
N PHE A 44 -10.32 -6.79 -3.54
CA PHE A 44 -11.16 -6.99 -4.71
C PHE A 44 -11.31 -5.61 -5.39
N ARG A 45 -12.20 -5.52 -6.40
CA ARG A 45 -12.31 -4.30 -7.20
C ARG A 45 -12.60 -3.03 -6.40
N GLU A 46 -13.27 -3.13 -5.25
CA GLU A 46 -13.69 -1.95 -4.47
C GLU A 46 -12.73 -1.51 -3.40
N ILE A 47 -11.86 -2.40 -2.93
CA ILE A 47 -10.92 -2.07 -1.86
C ILE A 47 -9.75 -3.03 -1.83
N THR A 48 -8.58 -2.52 -1.45
CA THR A 48 -7.42 -3.34 -1.07
C THR A 48 -6.95 -2.86 0.29
N LYS A 49 -6.82 -3.78 1.25
CA LYS A 49 -6.41 -3.44 2.62
C LYS A 49 -5.38 -4.44 3.11
N LEU A 50 -4.36 -3.94 3.79
CA LEU A 50 -3.30 -4.75 4.39
C LEU A 50 -3.14 -4.39 5.87
N GLU A 51 -3.05 -5.43 6.71
CA GLU A 51 -2.72 -5.30 8.12
C GLU A 51 -1.49 -6.14 8.44
N ARG A 52 -0.66 -5.67 9.35
CA ARG A 52 0.55 -6.37 9.80
C ARG A 52 0.45 -6.56 11.31
N THR A 53 0.39 -7.81 11.74
CA THR A 53 0.28 -8.16 13.16
C THR A 53 -0.84 -7.36 13.85
N GLY A 54 -2.00 -7.29 13.18
CA GLY A 54 -3.18 -6.58 13.68
C GLY A 54 -3.15 -5.07 13.51
N MET A 55 -2.08 -4.50 12.93
CA MET A 55 -1.96 -3.06 12.75
C MET A 55 -2.22 -2.66 11.31
N PHE A 56 -2.92 -1.55 11.12
CA PHE A 56 -3.22 -1.00 9.79
C PHE A 56 -1.94 -0.59 9.07
N VAL A 57 -1.80 -1.01 7.82
CA VAL A 57 -0.65 -0.66 6.97
C VAL A 57 -1.06 0.12 5.74
N TYR A 58 -2.08 -0.37 5.02
CA TYR A 58 -2.45 0.16 3.71
C TYR A 58 -3.92 -0.05 3.44
N GLU A 59 -4.56 0.93 2.80
CA GLU A 59 -5.92 0.79 2.29
C GLU A 59 -6.06 1.65 1.05
N SER A 60 -6.69 1.10 0.01
CA SER A 60 -7.02 1.89 -1.18
C SER A 60 -8.49 1.71 -1.55
N VAL A 61 -9.09 2.77 -2.07
CA VAL A 61 -10.44 2.79 -2.61
C VAL A 61 -10.39 3.54 -3.93
N PRO A 62 -10.72 2.90 -5.06
CA PRO A 62 -11.05 1.48 -5.22
C PRO A 62 -9.83 0.56 -5.01
N GLY A 63 -10.00 -0.73 -5.27
CA GLY A 63 -8.92 -1.71 -5.14
C GLY A 63 -7.73 -1.42 -6.03
N THR A 64 -6.56 -1.80 -5.57
CA THR A 64 -5.29 -1.63 -6.29
C THR A 64 -4.43 -2.87 -6.14
N ALA A 65 -3.31 -2.90 -6.87
CA ALA A 65 -2.25 -3.88 -6.65
C ALA A 65 -0.97 -3.14 -6.31
N VAL A 66 -0.31 -3.59 -5.25
CA VAL A 66 0.92 -2.98 -4.74
C VAL A 66 2.06 -3.97 -4.90
N THR A 67 3.17 -3.51 -5.45
CA THR A 67 4.37 -4.34 -5.63
C THR A 67 5.56 -3.71 -4.93
N ASN A 68 6.44 -4.60 -4.42
CA ASN A 68 7.71 -4.20 -3.82
C ASN A 68 7.59 -3.17 -2.69
N MET A 69 6.63 -3.38 -1.79
CA MET A 69 6.48 -2.50 -0.63
C MET A 69 7.59 -2.76 0.38
N ALA A 70 8.34 -1.71 0.67
CA ALA A 70 9.36 -1.70 1.71
C ALA A 70 8.96 -0.69 2.78
N ALA A 71 8.73 -1.16 4.00
CA ALA A 71 8.34 -0.32 5.12
C ALA A 71 9.40 -0.36 6.20
N SER A 72 9.68 0.78 6.81
CA SER A 72 10.61 0.90 7.93
C SER A 72 10.10 1.99 8.87
N GLU A 73 10.81 2.23 9.96
CA GLU A 73 10.45 3.31 10.87
C GLU A 73 10.62 4.69 10.21
N ASN A 74 11.33 4.77 9.09
CA ASN A 74 11.55 6.02 8.37
C ASN A 74 10.50 6.30 7.29
N GLY A 75 9.60 5.36 7.02
CA GLY A 75 8.57 5.54 6.03
C GLY A 75 8.29 4.29 5.22
N VAL A 76 7.77 4.49 4.01
CA VAL A 76 7.37 3.40 3.13
C VAL A 76 7.58 3.80 1.69
N GLU A 77 7.94 2.83 0.84
CA GLU A 77 7.96 3.03 -0.60
C GLU A 77 7.41 1.80 -1.30
N PHE A 78 6.72 2.02 -2.41
CA PHE A 78 6.09 0.94 -3.16
C PHE A 78 5.72 1.43 -4.55
N GLU A 79 5.34 0.48 -5.41
CA GLU A 79 4.71 0.76 -6.68
C GLU A 79 3.26 0.31 -6.61
N VAL A 80 2.38 1.07 -7.25
CA VAL A 80 0.95 0.79 -7.22
C VAL A 80 0.33 0.96 -8.59
N GLU A 81 -0.61 0.08 -8.92
CA GLU A 81 -1.43 0.23 -10.12
C GLU A 81 -2.88 -0.06 -9.79
N GLY A 82 -3.79 0.44 -10.61
CA GLY A 82 -5.20 0.24 -10.40
C GLY A 82 -6.03 0.60 -11.62
N PRO A 83 -7.32 0.30 -11.61
CA PRO A 83 -8.19 0.53 -12.76
C PRO A 83 -8.51 2.01 -12.97
N GLU A 84 -8.38 2.82 -11.93
CA GLU A 84 -8.67 4.24 -11.96
C GLU A 84 -7.99 4.93 -10.78
N ASP A 85 -8.12 6.24 -10.69
CA ASP A 85 -7.56 7.02 -9.59
C ASP A 85 -8.05 6.48 -8.26
N ALA A 86 -7.17 6.46 -7.27
CA ALA A 86 -7.47 5.87 -5.97
C ALA A 86 -7.07 6.79 -4.84
N GLU A 87 -7.81 6.67 -3.75
CA GLU A 87 -7.45 7.27 -2.48
C GLU A 87 -6.74 6.21 -1.66
N ILE A 88 -5.50 6.50 -1.26
CA ILE A 88 -4.64 5.57 -0.55
C ILE A 88 -4.37 6.10 0.85
N THR A 89 -4.65 5.27 1.85
CA THR A 89 -4.37 5.60 3.24
C THR A 89 -3.26 4.69 3.77
N LEU A 90 -2.25 5.28 4.37
CA LEU A 90 -1.08 4.57 4.90
C LEU A 90 -1.08 4.64 6.43
N GLY A 91 -0.66 3.54 7.06
CA GLY A 91 -0.44 3.48 8.50
C GLY A 91 1.03 3.71 8.81
N LEU A 92 1.32 4.83 9.45
CA LEU A 92 2.68 5.28 9.76
C LEU A 92 2.76 5.70 11.23
N MET A 93 3.81 6.41 11.62
CA MET A 93 3.91 6.91 12.99
C MET A 93 2.92 8.05 13.21
N GLU A 94 2.33 8.12 14.38
CA GLU A 94 1.35 9.15 14.72
C GLU A 94 1.97 10.54 14.80
N GLU A 95 1.22 11.56 14.41
CA GLU A 95 1.58 12.97 14.50
C GLU A 95 3.00 13.28 14.00
N THR A 96 3.38 12.66 12.87
CA THR A 96 4.73 12.76 12.31
C THR A 96 4.66 13.35 10.90
N GLU A 97 5.61 14.20 10.56
CA GLU A 97 5.70 14.80 9.25
C GLU A 97 6.52 13.94 8.30
N TYR A 98 6.04 13.81 7.07
CA TYR A 98 6.67 13.04 6.02
C TYR A 98 6.78 13.84 4.73
N ASP A 99 7.89 13.63 4.01
CA ASP A 99 8.02 14.08 2.63
C ASP A 99 7.35 13.05 1.74
N VAL A 100 6.49 13.49 0.82
CA VAL A 100 5.72 12.60 -0.03
C VAL A 100 6.09 12.81 -1.49
N PHE A 101 6.44 11.70 -2.16
CA PHE A 101 6.79 11.69 -3.58
C PHE A 101 5.87 10.73 -4.31
N VAL A 102 5.30 11.20 -5.42
CA VAL A 102 4.46 10.39 -6.31
C VAL A 102 5.00 10.50 -7.72
N ALA A 103 5.29 9.36 -8.34
CA ALA A 103 5.91 9.30 -9.66
C ALA A 103 7.21 10.10 -9.73
N GLY A 104 7.99 10.09 -8.65
CA GLY A 104 9.26 10.79 -8.56
C GLY A 104 9.16 12.29 -8.29
N LYS A 105 7.96 12.83 -8.16
CA LYS A 105 7.75 14.26 -7.91
C LYS A 105 7.31 14.51 -6.48
N SER A 106 7.92 15.51 -5.85
CA SER A 106 7.50 15.93 -4.51
C SER A 106 6.12 16.56 -4.58
N ILE A 107 5.22 16.10 -3.70
CA ILE A 107 3.91 16.74 -3.52
C ILE A 107 3.84 17.48 -2.18
N GLY A 108 5.00 17.64 -1.53
CA GLY A 108 5.13 18.40 -0.31
C GLY A 108 5.22 17.53 0.93
N GLN A 109 5.12 18.18 2.07
CA GLN A 109 5.14 17.52 3.37
C GLN A 109 3.72 17.31 3.85
N MET A 110 3.46 16.15 4.46
CA MET A 110 2.16 15.82 5.02
C MET A 110 2.37 15.25 6.43
N LYS A 111 1.46 15.56 7.32
CA LYS A 111 1.51 15.10 8.69
C LYS A 111 0.44 14.05 8.93
N THR A 112 0.82 12.96 9.58
CA THR A 112 -0.15 11.94 9.98
C THR A 112 -1.06 12.46 11.08
N ASN A 113 -2.24 11.83 11.23
CA ASN A 113 -3.17 12.18 12.29
C ASN A 113 -2.81 11.46 13.60
N LEU A 114 -3.67 11.57 14.61
CA LEU A 114 -3.47 10.91 15.90
C LEU A 114 -3.35 9.39 15.79
N GLY A 115 -3.99 8.79 14.80
CA GLY A 115 -3.93 7.36 14.56
C GLY A 115 -2.78 6.93 13.66
N GLY A 116 -1.91 7.84 13.26
CA GLY A 116 -0.80 7.53 12.36
C GLY A 116 -1.19 7.38 10.91
N LYS A 117 -2.35 7.87 10.51
CA LYS A 117 -2.83 7.70 9.14
C LYS A 117 -2.54 8.92 8.28
N LEU A 118 -2.18 8.64 7.03
CA LEU A 118 -1.89 9.64 6.01
C LEU A 118 -2.59 9.22 4.73
N THR A 119 -3.38 10.12 4.14
CA THR A 119 -4.18 9.81 2.96
C THR A 119 -3.70 10.60 1.75
N LEU A 120 -3.54 9.90 0.62
CA LEU A 120 -3.12 10.47 -0.65
C LEU A 120 -4.15 10.17 -1.73
N SER A 121 -4.28 11.09 -2.70
CA SER A 121 -4.99 10.80 -3.94
C SER A 121 -3.96 10.58 -5.04
N VAL A 122 -4.03 9.45 -5.72
CA VAL A 122 -3.05 9.07 -6.74
C VAL A 122 -3.77 8.75 -8.04
N GLU A 123 -3.30 9.33 -9.14
CA GLU A 123 -3.80 9.02 -10.47
C GLU A 123 -3.21 7.71 -10.94
N LEU A 124 -4.05 6.74 -11.26
CA LEU A 124 -3.63 5.40 -11.62
C LEU A 124 -4.29 4.92 -12.91
N ASP A 125 -3.59 4.01 -13.59
CA ASP A 125 -4.14 3.22 -14.66
C ASP A 125 -3.57 1.79 -14.59
N PRO A 126 -4.17 0.80 -15.28
CA PRO A 126 -3.70 -0.59 -15.17
C PRO A 126 -2.42 -0.89 -15.95
N GLU A 127 -1.95 0.04 -16.78
CA GLU A 127 -0.80 -0.20 -17.67
C GLU A 127 0.51 0.30 -17.09
N THR A 128 0.48 1.31 -16.20
CA THR A 128 1.69 1.98 -15.73
C THR A 128 1.71 2.05 -14.21
N PRO A 129 2.57 1.25 -13.54
CA PRO A 129 2.74 1.36 -12.09
C PRO A 129 3.27 2.74 -11.71
N VAL A 130 2.80 3.26 -10.58
CA VAL A 130 3.21 4.55 -10.05
C VAL A 130 4.03 4.33 -8.79
N ALA A 131 5.22 4.89 -8.74
CA ALA A 131 6.07 4.81 -7.55
C ALA A 131 5.60 5.83 -6.51
N VAL A 132 5.44 5.39 -5.28
CA VAL A 132 5.08 6.23 -4.14
C VAL A 132 6.14 6.05 -3.08
N LYS A 133 6.65 7.18 -2.58
CA LYS A 133 7.64 7.16 -1.51
C LYS A 133 7.25 8.18 -0.44
N VAL A 134 7.20 7.73 0.79
CA VAL A 134 6.85 8.55 1.95
C VAL A 134 7.98 8.40 2.95
N SER A 135 8.74 9.49 3.19
CA SER A 135 9.92 9.48 4.04
C SER A 135 9.76 10.48 5.19
N ARG A 136 10.08 10.02 6.39
CA ARG A 136 10.02 10.87 7.57
C ARG A 136 10.98 12.06 7.43
N VAL A 137 10.51 13.23 7.77
CA VAL A 137 11.29 14.48 7.71
C VAL A 137 12.38 14.50 8.79
#